data_fa1046d269efb07b970a490b44d14594
#
_entry.id   fa1046d269efb07b970a490b44d14594
#
_cell.length_a   1.000
_cell.length_b   1.000
_cell.length_c   1.000
_cell.angle_alpha   90.00
_cell.angle_beta   90.00
_cell.angle_gamma   90.00
#
_symmetry.space_group_name_H-M   'P 1'
#
loop_
_entity.id
_entity.type
_entity.pdbx_description
1 polymer ?
#
loop_
_entity_poly.entity_id
_entity_poly.type
_entity_poly.pdbx_seq_one_letter_code
_entity_poly.pdbx_strand_id
1 'polypeptide(L)'
;NCYILSSPTNDALVYLTEADVVSYLDEIDALGFGPIEIGFTGGEPFMNPDMVRLMEVSLKRGHDVLVLTNAMKPMMRPRVQTGLLDLQARYGDQIEMRLSLDHYTRAYHDEERGAGGFDATLEGLKWLSDHGFTLSAAGRSLWNETDAEARDGFKALFDTVGADIPSEDPSRLVIFPEMDESGDPPEITVDCWGILNKNPDDIMCASQRMVIRRRGATRASVVACTLLPYEDEFELAQTLEDSLKPVRLNHKYCAQFCVLGGASCSA
;
A
#
# COMPACT_ATOMS: atom_id res chain seq x y z
N ASN A 1 12.49 7.59 -5.18
CA ASN A 1 11.64 7.12 -6.28
C ASN A 1 10.39 6.44 -5.73
N CYS A 2 9.29 6.52 -6.45
CA CYS A 2 8.02 5.87 -6.11
C CYS A 2 7.49 5.18 -7.37
N TYR A 3 6.84 4.02 -7.21
CA TYR A 3 6.22 3.31 -8.34
C TYR A 3 5.09 4.10 -8.99
N ILE A 4 4.48 5.00 -8.26
CA ILE A 4 3.45 5.90 -8.77
C ILE A 4 4.00 7.33 -8.84
N LEU A 5 3.38 8.18 -9.66
CA LEU A 5 3.76 9.58 -9.85
C LEU A 5 3.53 10.46 -8.60
N SER A 6 3.56 9.87 -7.40
CA SER A 6 3.41 10.58 -6.13
C SER A 6 4.70 11.34 -5.81
N SER A 7 4.60 12.65 -5.73
CA SER A 7 5.71 13.52 -5.35
C SER A 7 5.18 14.78 -4.64
N PRO A 8 6.02 15.49 -3.90
CA PRO A 8 5.61 16.76 -3.26
C PRO A 8 5.14 17.84 -4.23
N THR A 9 5.48 17.70 -5.51
CA THR A 9 5.11 18.65 -6.57
C THR A 9 3.93 18.18 -7.41
N ASN A 10 3.50 16.92 -7.26
CA ASN A 10 2.32 16.40 -7.93
C ASN A 10 1.11 16.54 -7.00
N ASP A 11 0.28 17.51 -7.28
CA ASP A 11 -0.90 17.85 -6.51
C ASP A 11 -2.22 17.53 -7.23
N ALA A 12 -2.17 16.65 -8.23
CA ALA A 12 -3.35 16.19 -8.98
C ALA A 12 -4.37 15.48 -8.09
N LEU A 13 -3.89 14.77 -7.05
CA LEU A 13 -4.72 14.16 -6.03
C LEU A 13 -4.64 14.97 -4.73
N VAL A 14 -5.75 14.99 -4.00
CA VAL A 14 -5.86 15.65 -2.69
C VAL A 14 -6.28 14.62 -1.63
N TYR A 15 -6.12 14.97 -0.35
CA TYR A 15 -6.52 14.09 0.73
C TYR A 15 -8.01 13.79 0.69
N LEU A 16 -8.36 12.51 0.96
CA LEU A 16 -9.73 12.11 1.26
C LEU A 16 -10.15 12.74 2.59
N THR A 17 -11.38 13.19 2.64
CA THR A 17 -12.03 13.68 3.87
C THR A 17 -12.72 12.52 4.59
N GLU A 18 -13.09 12.72 5.87
CA GLU A 18 -13.92 11.76 6.59
C GLU A 18 -15.24 11.47 5.85
N ALA A 19 -15.87 12.50 5.28
CA ALA A 19 -17.09 12.33 4.52
C ALA A 19 -16.92 11.46 3.27
N ASP A 20 -15.78 11.58 2.56
CA ASP A 20 -15.46 10.71 1.43
C ASP A 20 -15.34 9.25 1.90
N VAL A 21 -14.56 8.99 2.96
CA VAL A 21 -14.36 7.64 3.48
C VAL A 21 -15.68 7.05 3.98
N VAL A 22 -16.43 7.78 4.78
CA VAL A 22 -17.75 7.33 5.29
C VAL A 22 -18.70 6.98 4.15
N SER A 23 -18.74 7.79 3.09
CA SER A 23 -19.60 7.52 1.92
C SER A 23 -19.30 6.16 1.28
N TYR A 24 -18.02 5.82 1.10
CA TYR A 24 -17.64 4.51 0.52
C TYR A 24 -17.82 3.35 1.51
N LEU A 25 -17.63 3.58 2.81
CA LEU A 25 -17.97 2.57 3.82
C LEU A 25 -19.48 2.29 3.84
N ASP A 26 -20.33 3.31 3.66
CA ASP A 26 -21.80 3.12 3.51
C ASP A 26 -22.14 2.29 2.27
N GLU A 27 -21.41 2.49 1.16
CA GLU A 27 -21.58 1.67 -0.05
C GLU A 27 -21.14 0.21 0.16
N ILE A 28 -20.03 -0.03 0.89
CA ILE A 28 -19.57 -1.38 1.28
C ILE A 28 -20.67 -2.11 2.06
N ASP A 29 -21.26 -1.44 3.07
CA ASP A 29 -22.36 -1.98 3.87
C ASP A 29 -23.60 -2.27 2.99
N ALA A 30 -23.98 -1.34 2.11
CA ALA A 30 -25.14 -1.48 1.23
C ALA A 30 -24.97 -2.61 0.21
N LEU A 31 -23.78 -2.86 -0.28
CA LEU A 31 -23.45 -3.95 -1.20
C LEU A 31 -23.30 -5.31 -0.48
N GLY A 32 -23.30 -5.32 0.84
CA GLY A 32 -23.23 -6.54 1.64
C GLY A 32 -21.85 -7.23 1.62
N PHE A 33 -20.77 -6.49 1.37
CA PHE A 33 -19.41 -7.05 1.38
C PHE A 33 -18.93 -7.45 2.78
N GLY A 34 -19.60 -6.95 3.84
CA GLY A 34 -19.21 -7.24 5.23
C GLY A 34 -17.90 -6.60 5.63
N PRO A 35 -17.33 -7.01 6.76
CA PRO A 35 -16.00 -6.57 7.15
C PRO A 35 -14.96 -6.97 6.11
N ILE A 36 -14.15 -5.99 5.67
CA ILE A 36 -13.05 -6.15 4.72
C ILE A 36 -11.83 -5.38 5.24
N GLU A 37 -10.68 -5.57 4.61
CA GLU A 37 -9.53 -4.72 4.85
C GLU A 37 -9.66 -3.38 4.13
N ILE A 38 -9.43 -2.29 4.86
CA ILE A 38 -9.37 -0.92 4.34
C ILE A 38 -7.91 -0.47 4.33
N GLY A 39 -7.31 -0.42 3.14
CA GLY A 39 -5.94 0.04 2.95
C GLY A 39 -5.84 1.55 2.81
N PHE A 40 -5.03 2.21 3.63
CA PHE A 40 -4.69 3.62 3.50
C PHE A 40 -3.28 3.77 2.92
N THR A 41 -3.19 4.47 1.80
CA THR A 41 -1.93 4.72 1.10
C THR A 41 -1.90 6.14 0.53
N GLY A 42 -0.86 6.48 -0.18
CA GLY A 42 -0.66 7.78 -0.84
C GLY A 42 0.83 8.09 -0.92
N GLY A 43 1.23 9.35 -0.93
CA GLY A 43 2.65 9.69 -0.76
C GLY A 43 3.13 9.32 0.64
N GLU A 44 2.46 9.88 1.66
CA GLU A 44 2.58 9.48 3.07
C GLU A 44 1.25 9.72 3.75
N PRO A 45 0.54 8.67 4.23
CA PRO A 45 -0.80 8.82 4.81
C PRO A 45 -0.86 9.79 5.99
N PHE A 46 0.14 9.78 6.87
CA PHE A 46 0.17 10.66 8.04
C PHE A 46 0.48 12.13 7.74
N MET A 47 0.66 12.49 6.47
CA MET A 47 0.59 13.89 6.04
C MET A 47 -0.85 14.40 6.02
N ASN A 48 -1.84 13.52 5.84
CA ASN A 48 -3.24 13.88 6.04
C ASN A 48 -3.49 14.11 7.55
N PRO A 49 -3.91 15.33 7.98
CA PRO A 49 -4.12 15.63 9.41
C PRO A 49 -5.23 14.79 10.04
N ASP A 50 -6.13 14.25 9.24
CA ASP A 50 -7.29 13.46 9.68
C ASP A 50 -7.05 11.96 9.62
N MET A 51 -5.83 11.50 9.26
CA MET A 51 -5.53 10.07 9.03
C MET A 51 -5.97 9.16 10.19
N VAL A 52 -5.64 9.52 11.43
CA VAL A 52 -6.05 8.74 12.60
C VAL A 52 -7.57 8.64 12.72
N ARG A 53 -8.29 9.71 12.36
CA ARG A 53 -9.75 9.71 12.34
C ARG A 53 -10.32 8.84 11.23
N LEU A 54 -9.68 8.82 10.04
CA LEU A 54 -10.08 7.93 8.94
C LEU A 54 -9.91 6.46 9.30
N MET A 55 -8.80 6.10 9.97
CA MET A 55 -8.61 4.77 10.54
C MET A 55 -9.72 4.42 11.54
N GLU A 56 -10.00 5.35 12.46
CA GLU A 56 -11.02 5.12 13.51
C GLU A 56 -12.41 4.84 12.93
N VAL A 57 -12.85 5.57 11.90
CA VAL A 57 -14.20 5.37 11.32
C VAL A 57 -14.30 4.02 10.60
N SER A 58 -13.21 3.52 10.01
CA SER A 58 -13.16 2.19 9.40
C SER A 58 -13.20 1.08 10.47
N LEU A 59 -12.36 1.19 11.50
CA LEU A 59 -12.31 0.24 12.63
C LEU A 59 -13.64 0.17 13.40
N LYS A 60 -14.34 1.30 13.60
CA LYS A 60 -15.65 1.32 14.27
C LYS A 60 -16.73 0.56 13.53
N ARG A 61 -16.58 0.34 12.23
CA ARG A 61 -17.49 -0.46 11.42
C ARG A 61 -17.07 -1.94 11.35
N GLY A 62 -16.01 -2.31 12.06
CA GLY A 62 -15.52 -3.68 12.14
C GLY A 62 -14.59 -4.08 11.00
N HIS A 63 -14.14 -3.14 10.17
CA HIS A 63 -13.14 -3.39 9.15
C HIS A 63 -11.75 -3.50 9.77
N ASP A 64 -10.88 -4.30 9.15
CA ASP A 64 -9.45 -4.26 9.42
C ASP A 64 -8.82 -3.07 8.68
N VAL A 65 -7.74 -2.54 9.21
CA VAL A 65 -7.06 -1.36 8.65
C VAL A 65 -5.60 -1.67 8.38
N LEU A 66 -5.20 -1.54 7.12
CA LEU A 66 -3.81 -1.56 6.68
C LEU A 66 -3.35 -0.14 6.34
N VAL A 67 -2.22 0.31 6.92
CA VAL A 67 -1.62 1.60 6.58
C VAL A 67 -0.25 1.41 5.96
N LEU A 68 -0.08 1.85 4.71
CA LEU A 68 1.20 1.85 4.00
C LEU A 68 1.93 3.17 4.29
N THR A 69 2.99 3.14 5.08
CA THR A 69 3.70 4.34 5.54
C THR A 69 5.21 4.21 5.40
N ASN A 70 5.89 5.34 5.24
CA ASN A 70 7.35 5.38 5.36
C ASN A 70 7.83 5.37 6.82
N ALA A 71 6.92 5.42 7.78
CA ALA A 71 7.14 5.44 9.23
C ALA A 71 8.07 6.57 9.73
N MET A 72 8.25 7.63 8.94
CA MET A 72 9.15 8.75 9.27
C MET A 72 8.44 9.85 10.09
N LYS A 73 9.01 11.06 10.06
CA LYS A 73 8.56 12.22 10.84
C LYS A 73 7.05 12.49 10.84
N PRO A 74 6.27 12.33 9.73
CA PRO A 74 4.84 12.57 9.78
C PRO A 74 4.11 11.68 10.79
N MET A 75 4.42 10.37 10.80
CA MET A 75 3.86 9.41 11.76
C MET A 75 4.37 9.68 13.18
N MET A 76 5.62 10.08 13.35
CA MET A 76 6.27 10.31 14.64
C MET A 76 5.85 11.63 15.33
N ARG A 77 4.92 12.40 14.77
CA ARG A 77 4.37 13.58 15.45
C ARG A 77 3.60 13.17 16.72
N PRO A 78 3.78 13.85 17.86
CA PRO A 78 3.15 13.46 19.13
C PRO A 78 1.63 13.25 19.04
N ARG A 79 0.91 14.10 18.28
CA ARG A 79 -0.53 13.95 18.07
C ARG A 79 -0.88 12.63 17.36
N VAL A 80 -0.09 12.25 16.35
CA VAL A 80 -0.32 11.01 15.59
C VAL A 80 -0.01 9.81 16.49
N GLN A 81 1.13 9.81 17.18
CA GLN A 81 1.51 8.75 18.12
C GLN A 81 0.44 8.53 19.19
N THR A 82 -0.05 9.62 19.82
CA THR A 82 -1.12 9.52 20.82
C THR A 82 -2.38 8.88 20.23
N GLY A 83 -2.78 9.29 19.02
CA GLY A 83 -3.94 8.72 18.35
C GLY A 83 -3.75 7.26 17.96
N LEU A 84 -2.58 6.88 17.44
CA LEU A 84 -2.24 5.51 17.11
C LEU A 84 -2.26 4.60 18.35
N LEU A 85 -1.71 5.04 19.47
CA LEU A 85 -1.73 4.29 20.73
C LEU A 85 -3.17 4.09 21.26
N ASP A 86 -4.03 5.11 21.15
CA ASP A 86 -5.43 4.97 21.52
C ASP A 86 -6.15 3.95 20.61
N LEU A 87 -5.91 3.98 19.30
CA LEU A 87 -6.47 3.00 18.38
C LEU A 87 -5.92 1.59 18.64
N GLN A 88 -4.62 1.45 18.86
CA GLN A 88 -3.98 0.17 19.17
C GLN A 88 -4.57 -0.46 20.45
N ALA A 89 -4.77 0.34 21.50
CA ALA A 89 -5.36 -0.15 22.75
C ALA A 89 -6.80 -0.65 22.59
N ARG A 90 -7.55 -0.12 21.62
CA ARG A 90 -8.96 -0.48 21.40
C ARG A 90 -9.17 -1.58 20.36
N TYR A 91 -8.33 -1.64 19.34
CA TYR A 91 -8.55 -2.47 18.16
C TYR A 91 -7.45 -3.53 17.92
N GLY A 92 -6.28 -3.37 18.53
CA GLY A 92 -5.22 -4.39 18.53
C GLY A 92 -4.84 -4.86 17.13
N ASP A 93 -5.00 -6.16 16.91
CA ASP A 93 -4.59 -6.85 15.67
C ASP A 93 -5.39 -6.45 14.41
N GLN A 94 -6.47 -5.67 14.56
CA GLN A 94 -7.17 -5.11 13.41
C GLN A 94 -6.41 -3.97 12.72
N ILE A 95 -5.24 -3.57 13.24
CA ILE A 95 -4.40 -2.53 12.66
C ILE A 95 -3.08 -3.12 12.22
N GLU A 96 -2.84 -3.14 10.92
CA GLU A 96 -1.54 -3.49 10.34
C GLU A 96 -0.83 -2.23 9.82
N MET A 97 0.45 -2.11 10.18
CA MET A 97 1.33 -1.05 9.67
C MET A 97 2.34 -1.67 8.70
N ARG A 98 2.20 -1.37 7.40
CA ARG A 98 3.14 -1.81 6.37
C ARG A 98 4.16 -0.73 6.09
N LEU A 99 5.41 -1.02 6.43
CA LEU A 99 6.49 -0.05 6.27
C LEU A 99 7.09 -0.13 4.87
N SER A 100 7.21 1.02 4.23
CA SER A 100 7.98 1.15 2.98
C SER A 100 9.47 1.19 3.32
N LEU A 101 10.13 0.04 3.29
CA LEU A 101 11.54 -0.15 3.59
C LEU A 101 12.22 -0.76 2.35
N ASP A 102 12.64 0.10 1.41
CA ASP A 102 13.07 -0.34 0.07
C ASP A 102 14.17 -1.38 0.11
N HIS A 103 15.12 -1.25 1.07
CA HIS A 103 16.20 -2.22 1.26
C HIS A 103 16.63 -2.32 2.73
N TYR A 104 17.16 -3.48 3.13
CA TYR A 104 17.66 -3.74 4.48
C TYR A 104 18.99 -3.07 4.80
N THR A 105 19.71 -2.52 3.79
CA THR A 105 20.91 -1.73 4.00
C THR A 105 20.64 -0.24 3.84
N ARG A 106 21.34 0.57 4.67
CA ARG A 106 21.25 2.03 4.62
C ARG A 106 21.56 2.58 3.23
N ALA A 107 22.63 2.08 2.60
CA ALA A 107 23.13 2.65 1.35
C ALA A 107 22.04 2.62 0.26
N TYR A 108 21.42 1.48 0.07
CA TYR A 108 20.40 1.29 -0.95
C TYR A 108 19.04 1.92 -0.58
N HIS A 109 18.65 1.85 0.69
CA HIS A 109 17.44 2.53 1.11
C HIS A 109 17.55 4.07 0.95
N ASP A 110 18.70 4.65 1.37
CA ASP A 110 18.91 6.09 1.25
C ASP A 110 19.08 6.55 -0.21
N GLU A 111 19.54 5.68 -1.11
CA GLU A 111 19.57 5.94 -2.56
C GLU A 111 18.16 6.23 -3.10
N GLU A 112 17.16 5.49 -2.64
CA GLU A 112 15.76 5.62 -3.06
C GLU A 112 15.00 6.72 -2.29
N ARG A 113 15.23 6.83 -0.99
CA ARG A 113 14.45 7.68 -0.08
C ARG A 113 15.13 8.98 0.33
N GLY A 114 16.40 9.13 -0.03
CA GLY A 114 17.23 10.26 0.38
C GLY A 114 18.00 10.01 1.69
N ALA A 115 19.11 10.72 1.83
CA ALA A 115 20.02 10.56 2.96
C ALA A 115 19.33 10.73 4.32
N GLY A 116 19.54 9.76 5.21
CA GLY A 116 18.92 9.70 6.54
C GLY A 116 17.50 9.11 6.56
N GLY A 117 16.99 8.69 5.42
CA GLY A 117 15.71 8.00 5.31
C GLY A 117 15.70 6.69 6.08
N PHE A 118 16.78 5.91 5.97
CA PHE A 118 16.92 4.63 6.67
C PHE A 118 16.78 4.76 8.18
N ASP A 119 17.54 5.66 8.80
CA ASP A 119 17.49 5.85 10.26
C ASP A 119 16.10 6.31 10.71
N ALA A 120 15.49 7.23 9.97
CA ALA A 120 14.17 7.73 10.29
C ALA A 120 13.08 6.64 10.18
N THR A 121 13.16 5.77 9.17
CA THR A 121 12.25 4.62 9.02
C THR A 121 12.48 3.60 10.14
N LEU A 122 13.73 3.30 10.52
CA LEU A 122 14.02 2.38 11.63
C LEU A 122 13.57 2.91 12.99
N GLU A 123 13.65 4.22 13.23
CA GLU A 123 13.08 4.85 14.44
C GLU A 123 11.57 4.60 14.52
N GLY A 124 10.85 4.78 13.41
CA GLY A 124 9.42 4.51 13.34
C GLY A 124 9.09 3.02 13.47
N LEU A 125 9.85 2.14 12.80
CA LEU A 125 9.70 0.68 12.91
C LEU A 125 9.85 0.22 14.36
N LYS A 126 10.92 0.67 15.01
CA LYS A 126 11.16 0.33 16.41
C LYS A 126 10.03 0.85 17.31
N TRP A 127 9.59 2.08 17.11
CA TRP A 127 8.48 2.63 17.89
C TRP A 127 7.20 1.81 17.74
N LEU A 128 6.83 1.42 16.52
CA LEU A 128 5.65 0.59 16.27
C LEU A 128 5.79 -0.80 16.91
N SER A 129 6.98 -1.42 16.79
CA SER A 129 7.28 -2.72 17.40
C SER A 129 7.19 -2.67 18.92
N ASP A 130 7.81 -1.66 19.55
CA ASP A 130 7.79 -1.48 21.00
C ASP A 130 6.36 -1.27 21.57
N HIS A 131 5.41 -0.86 20.72
CA HIS A 131 4.01 -0.64 21.10
C HIS A 131 3.04 -1.72 20.61
N GLY A 132 3.58 -2.84 20.11
CA GLY A 132 2.81 -4.04 19.81
C GLY A 132 1.89 -3.94 18.59
N PHE A 133 2.23 -3.10 17.60
CA PHE A 133 1.50 -3.09 16.32
C PHE A 133 1.79 -4.34 15.50
N THR A 134 0.79 -4.82 14.77
CA THR A 134 0.99 -5.80 13.71
C THR A 134 1.75 -5.15 12.56
N LEU A 135 2.90 -5.73 12.17
CA LEU A 135 3.85 -5.13 11.25
C LEU A 135 4.04 -5.98 9.99
N SER A 136 4.16 -5.33 8.87
CA SER A 136 4.67 -5.89 7.63
C SER A 136 5.59 -4.87 6.94
N ALA A 137 6.32 -5.31 5.91
CA ALA A 137 7.23 -4.44 5.18
C ALA A 137 7.07 -4.62 3.68
N ALA A 138 7.36 -3.56 2.94
CA ALA A 138 7.46 -3.55 1.49
C ALA A 138 8.86 -3.13 1.08
N GLY A 139 9.61 -4.06 0.48
CA GLY A 139 10.94 -3.87 -0.09
C GLY A 139 10.92 -3.84 -1.62
N ARG A 140 12.11 -3.70 -2.24
CA ARG A 140 12.30 -3.66 -3.70
C ARG A 140 13.44 -4.57 -4.13
N SER A 141 13.38 -5.09 -5.35
CA SER A 141 14.37 -6.02 -5.92
C SER A 141 15.29 -5.36 -6.97
N LEU A 142 15.82 -4.17 -6.68
CA LEU A 142 16.61 -3.35 -7.62
C LEU A 142 18.08 -3.78 -7.78
N TRP A 143 18.65 -4.50 -6.82
CA TRP A 143 20.10 -4.57 -6.64
C TRP A 143 20.72 -5.92 -7.01
N ASN A 144 20.11 -6.65 -7.95
CA ASN A 144 20.58 -7.95 -8.45
C ASN A 144 20.75 -9.02 -7.35
N GLU A 145 19.98 -8.94 -6.30
CA GLU A 145 19.88 -9.95 -5.27
C GLU A 145 18.83 -10.99 -5.64
N THR A 146 19.00 -12.20 -5.18
CA THR A 146 17.94 -13.20 -5.22
C THR A 146 16.89 -12.87 -4.14
N ASP A 147 15.65 -13.36 -4.33
CA ASP A 147 14.59 -13.20 -3.32
C ASP A 147 15.03 -13.75 -1.96
N ALA A 148 15.73 -14.90 -1.94
CA ALA A 148 16.24 -15.50 -0.71
C ALA A 148 17.27 -14.60 -0.01
N GLU A 149 18.24 -14.03 -0.74
CA GLU A 149 19.25 -13.13 -0.17
C GLU A 149 18.59 -11.87 0.41
N ALA A 150 17.62 -11.30 -0.29
CA ALA A 150 16.88 -10.14 0.20
C ALA A 150 16.12 -10.49 1.48
N ARG A 151 15.38 -11.61 1.53
CA ARG A 151 14.63 -12.05 2.72
C ARG A 151 15.53 -12.31 3.92
N ASP A 152 16.69 -12.95 3.71
CA ASP A 152 17.71 -13.15 4.75
C ASP A 152 18.25 -11.82 5.29
N GLY A 153 18.52 -10.85 4.40
CA GLY A 153 18.96 -9.51 4.77
C GLY A 153 17.91 -8.75 5.59
N PHE A 154 16.63 -8.78 5.17
CA PHE A 154 15.52 -8.19 5.92
C PHE A 154 15.33 -8.88 7.27
N LYS A 155 15.41 -10.21 7.33
CA LYS A 155 15.34 -10.96 8.58
C LYS A 155 16.39 -10.48 9.58
N ALA A 156 17.65 -10.39 9.17
CA ALA A 156 18.74 -9.93 10.03
C ALA A 156 18.51 -8.49 10.52
N LEU A 157 17.94 -7.61 9.69
CA LEU A 157 17.58 -6.26 10.10
C LEU A 157 16.44 -6.28 11.12
N PHE A 158 15.35 -7.01 10.88
CA PHE A 158 14.20 -7.11 11.78
C PHE A 158 14.62 -7.68 13.15
N ASP A 159 15.43 -8.74 13.16
CA ASP A 159 16.00 -9.31 14.38
C ASP A 159 16.82 -8.26 15.17
N THR A 160 17.61 -7.44 14.47
CA THR A 160 18.42 -6.38 15.09
C THR A 160 17.58 -5.27 15.72
N VAL A 161 16.48 -4.90 15.08
CA VAL A 161 15.55 -3.84 15.57
C VAL A 161 14.57 -4.39 16.60
N GLY A 162 14.39 -5.72 16.66
CA GLY A 162 13.41 -6.39 17.49
C GLY A 162 11.99 -6.31 16.93
N ALA A 163 11.85 -6.25 15.61
CA ALA A 163 10.55 -6.21 14.94
C ALA A 163 10.11 -7.64 14.54
N ASP A 164 8.89 -8.01 14.94
CA ASP A 164 8.30 -9.32 14.59
C ASP A 164 7.64 -9.26 13.21
N ILE A 165 8.49 -9.39 12.18
CA ILE A 165 8.06 -9.48 10.77
C ILE A 165 8.63 -10.78 10.17
N PRO A 166 7.80 -11.80 9.91
CA PRO A 166 8.24 -13.04 9.28
C PRO A 166 8.69 -12.78 7.84
N SER A 167 10.00 -12.75 7.60
CA SER A 167 10.56 -12.39 6.27
C SER A 167 10.26 -13.44 5.19
N GLU A 168 10.03 -14.69 5.57
CA GLU A 168 9.69 -15.79 4.66
C GLU A 168 8.23 -15.74 4.18
N ASP A 169 7.36 -15.04 4.89
CA ASP A 169 5.96 -14.89 4.53
C ASP A 169 5.81 -13.73 3.52
N PRO A 170 5.45 -14.01 2.25
CA PRO A 170 5.30 -12.97 1.23
C PRO A 170 4.17 -11.99 1.54
N SER A 171 3.24 -12.32 2.42
CA SER A 171 2.21 -11.39 2.88
C SER A 171 2.75 -10.37 3.88
N ARG A 172 3.80 -10.74 4.64
CA ARG A 172 4.41 -9.91 5.68
C ARG A 172 5.66 -9.17 5.19
N LEU A 173 6.39 -9.73 4.24
CA LEU A 173 7.46 -9.06 3.50
C LEU A 173 7.20 -9.16 2.01
N VAL A 174 6.59 -8.11 1.47
CA VAL A 174 6.37 -7.98 0.02
C VAL A 174 7.63 -7.38 -0.60
N ILE A 175 8.24 -8.08 -1.56
CA ILE A 175 9.37 -7.55 -2.34
C ILE A 175 8.86 -7.21 -3.73
N PHE A 176 8.78 -5.91 -4.02
CA PHE A 176 8.28 -5.43 -5.30
C PHE A 176 9.34 -5.56 -6.40
N PRO A 177 8.95 -6.08 -7.57
CA PRO A 177 9.84 -6.13 -8.72
C PRO A 177 10.15 -4.71 -9.23
N GLU A 178 11.29 -4.56 -9.89
CA GLU A 178 11.56 -3.33 -10.65
C GLU A 178 10.60 -3.22 -11.83
N MET A 179 10.14 -2.00 -12.07
CA MET A 179 9.33 -1.66 -13.24
C MET A 179 10.13 -0.77 -14.18
N ASP A 180 10.38 -1.25 -15.39
CA ASP A 180 11.04 -0.48 -16.45
C ASP A 180 9.98 0.30 -17.25
N GLU A 181 9.95 1.60 -17.05
CA GLU A 181 9.05 2.48 -17.82
C GLU A 181 9.39 2.54 -19.31
N SER A 182 10.64 2.28 -19.68
CA SER A 182 11.09 2.24 -21.07
C SER A 182 10.86 0.87 -21.72
N GLY A 183 10.60 -0.16 -20.92
CA GLY A 183 10.38 -1.52 -21.39
C GLY A 183 9.10 -1.66 -22.21
N ASP A 184 9.13 -2.58 -23.15
CA ASP A 184 7.96 -3.01 -23.95
C ASP A 184 7.59 -4.46 -23.55
N PRO A 185 6.87 -4.65 -22.44
CA PRO A 185 6.48 -5.96 -21.98
C PRO A 185 5.49 -6.59 -22.97
N PRO A 186 5.41 -7.94 -23.03
CA PRO A 186 4.46 -8.62 -23.87
C PRO A 186 3.01 -8.25 -23.50
N GLU A 187 2.15 -8.25 -24.51
CA GLU A 187 0.72 -8.05 -24.30
C GLU A 187 0.14 -9.20 -23.45
N ILE A 188 -0.68 -8.85 -22.48
CA ILE A 188 -1.38 -9.82 -21.63
C ILE A 188 -2.67 -10.25 -22.30
N THR A 189 -2.75 -11.53 -22.61
CA THR A 189 -3.94 -12.18 -23.17
C THR A 189 -4.50 -13.21 -22.17
N VAL A 190 -5.72 -13.68 -22.43
CA VAL A 190 -6.36 -14.72 -21.60
C VAL A 190 -5.56 -16.03 -21.56
N ASP A 191 -4.75 -16.31 -22.58
CA ASP A 191 -3.91 -17.51 -22.64
C ASP A 191 -2.74 -17.45 -21.63
N CYS A 192 -2.35 -16.24 -21.21
CA CYS A 192 -1.26 -16.04 -20.23
C CYS A 192 -1.55 -16.76 -18.91
N TRP A 193 -2.79 -16.85 -18.50
CA TRP A 193 -3.16 -17.51 -17.22
C TRP A 193 -2.76 -18.98 -17.21
N GLY A 194 -3.07 -19.69 -18.30
CA GLY A 194 -2.66 -21.11 -18.44
C GLY A 194 -1.15 -21.28 -18.64
N ILE A 195 -0.51 -20.43 -19.44
CA ILE A 195 0.94 -20.48 -19.70
C ILE A 195 1.75 -20.22 -18.42
N LEU A 196 1.34 -19.23 -17.63
CA LEU A 196 2.04 -18.82 -16.41
C LEU A 196 1.58 -19.59 -15.17
N ASN A 197 0.57 -20.44 -15.29
CA ASN A 197 -0.07 -21.15 -14.18
C ASN A 197 -0.49 -20.17 -13.05
N LYS A 198 -1.12 -19.06 -13.44
CA LYS A 198 -1.63 -18.02 -12.53
C LYS A 198 -3.14 -17.95 -12.56
N ASN A 199 -3.74 -17.67 -11.41
CA ASN A 199 -5.16 -17.38 -11.33
C ASN A 199 -5.40 -15.88 -11.51
N PRO A 200 -6.27 -15.45 -12.47
CA PRO A 200 -6.61 -14.04 -12.64
C PRO A 200 -7.23 -13.41 -11.41
N ASP A 201 -7.86 -14.18 -10.53
CA ASP A 201 -8.44 -13.70 -9.28
C ASP A 201 -7.39 -13.28 -8.25
N ASP A 202 -6.12 -13.70 -8.40
CA ASP A 202 -5.01 -13.30 -7.55
C ASP A 202 -4.46 -11.90 -7.92
N ILE A 203 -4.90 -11.33 -9.04
CA ILE A 203 -4.50 -9.98 -9.45
C ILE A 203 -5.31 -8.95 -8.66
N MET A 204 -4.61 -7.98 -8.05
CA MET A 204 -5.22 -6.98 -7.16
C MET A 204 -6.52 -6.37 -7.69
N CYS A 205 -6.57 -5.98 -8.97
CA CYS A 205 -7.76 -5.36 -9.55
C CYS A 205 -8.92 -6.34 -9.80
N ALA A 206 -8.78 -7.63 -9.53
CA ALA A 206 -9.90 -8.58 -9.54
C ALA A 206 -10.81 -8.40 -8.30
N SER A 207 -10.21 -8.14 -7.13
CA SER A 207 -10.93 -8.09 -5.84
C SER A 207 -10.87 -6.74 -5.12
N GLN A 208 -10.00 -5.83 -5.56
CA GLN A 208 -9.77 -4.56 -4.88
C GLN A 208 -10.05 -3.36 -5.77
N ARG A 209 -10.32 -2.24 -5.13
CA ARG A 209 -10.47 -0.91 -5.76
C ARG A 209 -9.77 0.14 -4.92
N MET A 210 -9.29 1.19 -5.56
CA MET A 210 -8.73 2.34 -4.86
C MET A 210 -9.68 3.54 -5.01
N VAL A 211 -9.91 4.23 -3.91
CA VAL A 211 -10.66 5.49 -3.91
C VAL A 211 -9.67 6.65 -3.90
N ILE A 212 -9.84 7.58 -4.82
CA ILE A 212 -9.02 8.79 -4.94
C ILE A 212 -9.89 10.04 -4.95
N ARG A 213 -9.29 11.18 -4.63
CA ARG A 213 -9.92 12.47 -4.84
C ARG A 213 -9.04 13.36 -5.71
N ARG A 214 -9.51 13.68 -6.91
CA ARG A 214 -8.80 14.60 -7.79
C ARG A 214 -8.95 16.04 -7.33
N ARG A 215 -7.93 16.84 -7.52
CA ARG A 215 -7.98 18.27 -7.22
C ARG A 215 -9.14 18.93 -7.98
N GLY A 216 -9.97 19.67 -7.26
CA GLY A 216 -11.14 20.36 -7.82
C GLY A 216 -12.37 19.47 -8.08
N ALA A 217 -12.27 18.17 -7.89
CA ALA A 217 -13.43 17.29 -7.98
C ALA A 217 -14.38 17.51 -6.81
N THR A 218 -15.69 17.45 -7.09
CA THR A 218 -16.74 17.58 -6.07
C THR A 218 -16.94 16.29 -5.25
N ARG A 219 -16.58 15.12 -5.83
CA ARG A 219 -16.64 13.79 -5.21
C ARG A 219 -15.33 13.05 -5.45
N ALA A 220 -15.05 12.10 -4.58
CA ALA A 220 -14.04 11.09 -4.83
C ALA A 220 -14.48 10.14 -5.94
N SER A 221 -13.55 9.42 -6.54
CA SER A 221 -13.78 8.44 -7.59
C SER A 221 -13.03 7.14 -7.31
N VAL A 222 -13.46 6.09 -7.97
CA VAL A 222 -12.91 4.73 -7.84
C VAL A 222 -12.03 4.44 -9.03
N VAL A 223 -10.77 4.08 -8.78
CA VAL A 223 -9.81 3.64 -9.79
C VAL A 223 -9.49 2.16 -9.64
N ALA A 224 -8.96 1.57 -10.70
CA ALA A 224 -8.74 0.13 -10.81
C ALA A 224 -7.76 -0.42 -9.76
N CYS A 225 -6.66 0.29 -9.50
CA CYS A 225 -5.62 -0.17 -8.58
C CYS A 225 -4.74 0.98 -8.06
N THR A 226 -3.85 0.65 -7.13
CA THR A 226 -2.92 1.61 -6.51
C THR A 226 -1.77 2.05 -7.41
N LEU A 227 -1.46 1.30 -8.48
CA LEU A 227 -0.36 1.63 -9.39
C LEU A 227 -0.72 2.71 -10.41
N LEU A 228 -2.01 2.87 -10.72
CA LEU A 228 -2.49 3.70 -11.82
C LEU A 228 -3.48 4.81 -11.37
N PRO A 229 -3.29 5.45 -10.20
CA PRO A 229 -4.24 6.42 -9.68
C PRO A 229 -4.25 7.74 -10.47
N TYR A 230 -3.22 7.99 -11.28
CA TYR A 230 -3.10 9.21 -12.09
C TYR A 230 -3.56 9.02 -13.54
N GLU A 231 -3.81 7.77 -13.95
CA GLU A 231 -4.24 7.43 -15.31
C GLU A 231 -5.76 7.48 -15.44
N ASP A 232 -6.27 8.42 -16.22
CA ASP A 232 -7.72 8.64 -16.41
C ASP A 232 -8.42 7.42 -17.01
N GLU A 233 -7.73 6.63 -17.84
CA GLU A 233 -8.26 5.39 -18.43
C GLU A 233 -8.66 4.35 -17.37
N PHE A 234 -7.99 4.37 -16.22
CA PHE A 234 -8.24 3.44 -15.11
C PHE A 234 -9.18 4.01 -14.04
N GLU A 235 -9.75 5.18 -14.25
CA GLU A 235 -10.84 5.69 -13.44
C GLU A 235 -12.15 5.01 -13.86
N LEU A 236 -12.71 4.21 -12.96
CA LEU A 236 -13.82 3.33 -13.27
C LEU A 236 -15.17 4.02 -13.08
N ALA A 237 -15.37 4.67 -11.93
CA ALA A 237 -16.67 5.22 -11.55
C ALA A 237 -16.54 6.18 -10.35
N GLN A 238 -17.69 6.76 -9.95
CA GLN A 238 -17.82 7.54 -8.70
C GLN A 238 -18.49 6.75 -7.57
N THR A 239 -18.92 5.51 -7.83
CA THR A 239 -19.48 4.59 -6.84
C THR A 239 -18.78 3.25 -6.89
N LEU A 240 -18.81 2.50 -5.79
CA LEU A 240 -18.26 1.13 -5.78
C LEU A 240 -19.08 0.23 -6.70
N GLU A 241 -20.41 0.32 -6.67
CA GLU A 241 -21.30 -0.51 -7.49
C GLU A 241 -20.96 -0.38 -8.98
N ASP A 242 -20.84 0.84 -9.51
CA ASP A 242 -20.50 1.08 -10.91
C ASP A 242 -19.06 0.69 -11.26
N SER A 243 -18.18 0.56 -10.26
CA SER A 243 -16.80 0.12 -10.42
C SER A 243 -16.63 -1.40 -10.49
N LEU A 244 -17.68 -2.18 -10.17
CA LEU A 244 -17.68 -3.65 -10.19
C LEU A 244 -17.78 -4.18 -11.63
N LYS A 245 -16.79 -3.85 -12.41
CA LYS A 245 -16.68 -4.23 -13.83
C LYS A 245 -15.27 -4.75 -14.12
N PRO A 246 -15.10 -5.58 -15.17
CA PRO A 246 -13.78 -6.07 -15.58
C PRO A 246 -12.80 -4.92 -15.84
N VAL A 247 -11.56 -5.09 -15.38
CA VAL A 247 -10.45 -4.17 -15.62
C VAL A 247 -9.59 -4.73 -16.74
N ARG A 248 -9.25 -3.90 -17.73
CA ARG A 248 -8.32 -4.28 -18.79
C ARG A 248 -6.89 -4.22 -18.26
N LEU A 249 -6.11 -5.25 -18.56
CA LEU A 249 -4.68 -5.34 -18.20
C LEU A 249 -3.81 -4.83 -19.36
N ASN A 250 -4.10 -3.65 -19.87
CA ASN A 250 -3.47 -3.06 -21.06
C ASN A 250 -2.38 -2.02 -20.74
N HIS A 251 -2.07 -1.81 -19.47
CA HIS A 251 -0.94 -0.98 -19.06
C HIS A 251 0.30 -1.84 -18.83
N LYS A 252 1.49 -1.31 -19.18
CA LYS A 252 2.76 -2.03 -19.01
C LYS A 252 3.02 -2.49 -17.56
N TYR A 253 2.55 -1.75 -16.58
CA TYR A 253 2.65 -2.14 -15.17
C TYR A 253 1.78 -3.35 -14.83
N CYS A 254 0.65 -3.56 -15.51
CA CYS A 254 -0.14 -4.78 -15.34
C CYS A 254 0.71 -6.02 -15.69
N ALA A 255 1.46 -5.95 -16.79
CA ALA A 255 2.36 -7.03 -17.18
C ALA A 255 3.54 -7.17 -16.22
N GLN A 256 4.31 -6.10 -16.01
CA GLN A 256 5.57 -6.16 -15.28
C GLN A 256 5.39 -6.47 -13.78
N PHE A 257 4.42 -5.85 -13.14
CA PHE A 257 4.23 -5.97 -11.69
C PHE A 257 3.33 -7.17 -11.32
N CYS A 258 2.09 -7.19 -11.82
CA CYS A 258 1.12 -8.16 -11.36
C CYS A 258 1.26 -9.52 -12.07
N VAL A 259 1.34 -9.54 -13.40
CA VAL A 259 1.27 -10.80 -14.15
C VAL A 259 2.62 -11.51 -14.20
N LEU A 260 3.67 -10.83 -14.64
CA LEU A 260 5.02 -11.41 -14.77
C LEU A 260 5.80 -11.31 -13.46
N GLY A 261 5.76 -10.16 -12.79
CA GLY A 261 6.46 -9.94 -11.52
C GLY A 261 5.90 -10.72 -10.35
N GLY A 262 4.60 -11.09 -10.42
CA GLY A 262 3.97 -11.90 -9.37
C GLY A 262 3.78 -11.17 -8.05
N ALA A 263 3.89 -9.83 -8.04
CA ALA A 263 3.68 -9.03 -6.86
C ALA A 263 2.21 -8.60 -6.72
N SER A 264 1.78 -8.39 -5.49
CA SER A 264 0.50 -7.79 -5.16
C SER A 264 0.72 -6.68 -4.14
N CYS A 265 -0.01 -5.57 -4.27
CA CYS A 265 0.02 -4.49 -3.26
C CYS A 265 -0.77 -4.86 -2.00
N SER A 266 -1.54 -5.93 -2.09
CA SER A 266 -2.27 -6.57 -1.00
C SER A 266 -1.97 -8.04 -1.04
N ALA A 267 -1.75 -8.60 0.09
CA ALA A 267 -1.56 -10.04 0.22
C ALA A 267 -2.91 -10.73 0.42
#